data_81a710b174f237b720903a3d18f0948f
#
_entry.id   81a710b174f237b720903a3d18f0948f
#
_cell.length_a   1.000
_cell.length_b   1.000
_cell.length_c   1.000
_cell.angle_alpha   90.00
_cell.angle_beta   90.00
_cell.angle_gamma   90.00
#
_symmetry.space_group_name_H-M   'P 1'
#
loop_
_entity.id
_entity.type
_entity.pdbx_description
1 polymer ?
#
loop_
_entity_poly.entity_id
_entity_poly.type
_entity_poly.pdbx_seq_one_letter_code
_entity_poly.pdbx_strand_id
1 'polypeptide(L)' 'MIKKLAKIKYLPNNFQVIEPGDYVFCAVSGISISLENLNYWNVDLQEPYYSYVEASKKIEEIEKI' A
#
# COMPACT_ATOMS: atom_id res chain seq x y z
N MET A 1 2.26 -20.92 -9.92
CA MET A 1 3.32 -20.22 -9.20
C MET A 1 2.78 -19.65 -7.89
N ILE A 2 3.54 -19.80 -6.83
CA ILE A 2 3.15 -19.29 -5.51
C ILE A 2 3.54 -17.82 -5.44
N LYS A 3 2.56 -16.95 -5.21
CA LYS A 3 2.83 -15.53 -5.03
C LYS A 3 3.32 -15.29 -3.60
N LYS A 4 4.27 -14.40 -3.47
CA LYS A 4 4.88 -14.10 -2.18
C LYS A 4 4.59 -12.68 -1.77
N LEU A 5 4.25 -12.49 -0.48
CA LEU A 5 4.05 -11.15 0.08
C LEU A 5 5.39 -10.40 0.14
N ALA A 6 5.40 -9.20 -0.40
CA ALA A 6 6.58 -8.35 -0.39
C ALA A 6 6.61 -7.50 0.87
N LYS A 7 7.82 -7.13 1.29
CA LYS A 7 8.00 -6.15 2.37
C LYS A 7 8.56 -4.88 1.75
N ILE A 8 7.84 -3.78 1.92
CA ILE A 8 8.10 -2.51 1.23
C ILE A 8 8.32 -1.39 2.23
N LYS A 9 9.27 -0.51 1.92
CA LYS A 9 9.40 0.77 2.59
C LYS A 9 8.87 1.84 1.66
N TYR A 10 7.86 2.59 2.09
CA TYR A 10 7.21 3.60 1.25
C TYR A 10 7.88 4.95 1.41
N LEU A 11 8.20 5.59 0.30
CA LEU A 11 8.86 6.89 0.23
C LEU A 11 7.95 7.88 -0.50
N PRO A 12 8.19 9.21 -0.39
CA PRO A 12 7.30 10.20 -1.00
C PRO A 12 7.04 10.02 -2.50
N ASN A 13 8.05 9.65 -3.27
CA ASN A 13 7.91 9.53 -4.73
C ASN A 13 8.15 8.13 -5.24
N ASN A 14 8.43 7.17 -4.36
CA ASN A 14 8.82 5.83 -4.78
C ASN A 14 8.68 4.88 -3.60
N PHE A 15 8.91 3.60 -3.83
CA PHE A 15 9.00 2.64 -2.74
C PHE A 15 10.25 1.78 -2.91
N GLN A 16 10.72 1.24 -1.79
CA GLN A 16 11.90 0.39 -1.77
C GLN A 16 11.51 -1.01 -1.31
N VAL A 17 11.89 -2.02 -2.08
CA VAL A 17 11.60 -3.41 -1.72
C VAL A 17 12.64 -3.88 -0.69
N ILE A 18 12.18 -4.18 0.53
CA ILE A 18 13.03 -4.68 1.59
C ILE A 18 13.17 -6.20 1.49
N GLU A 19 12.04 -6.88 1.34
CA GLU A 19 12.00 -8.32 1.09
C GLU A 19 11.26 -8.58 -0.21
N PRO A 20 11.88 -9.28 -1.18
CA PRO A 20 11.26 -9.53 -2.48
C PRO A 20 9.93 -10.26 -2.37
N GLY A 21 9.00 -9.89 -3.24
CA GLY A 21 7.69 -10.51 -3.32
C GLY A 21 6.93 -9.96 -4.51
N ASP A 22 5.71 -10.44 -4.68
CA ASP A 22 4.89 -10.11 -5.84
C ASP A 22 3.77 -9.13 -5.53
N TYR A 23 3.35 -9.01 -4.27
CA TYR A 23 2.19 -8.22 -3.89
C TYR A 23 2.26 -7.74 -2.45
N VAL A 24 1.38 -6.79 -2.12
CA VAL A 24 1.12 -6.34 -0.76
C VAL A 24 -0.40 -6.26 -0.58
N PHE A 25 -0.87 -6.11 0.67
CA PHE A 25 -2.29 -5.98 0.96
C PHE A 25 -2.65 -4.52 1.25
N CYS A 26 -3.79 -4.08 0.69
CA CYS A 26 -4.32 -2.76 1.00
C CYS A 26 -4.66 -2.66 2.48
N ALA A 27 -4.25 -1.56 3.11
CA ALA A 27 -4.49 -1.35 4.54
C ALA A 27 -5.95 -1.08 4.88
N VAL A 28 -6.75 -0.66 3.89
CA VAL A 28 -8.16 -0.32 4.09
C VAL A 28 -9.07 -1.47 3.71
N SER A 29 -8.91 -2.02 2.50
CA SER A 29 -9.81 -3.04 1.97
C SER A 29 -9.30 -4.47 2.12
N GLY A 30 -8.01 -4.66 2.36
CA GLY A 30 -7.42 -5.99 2.44
C GLY A 30 -7.21 -6.67 1.09
N ILE A 31 -7.48 -5.97 -0.01
CA ILE A 31 -7.30 -6.51 -1.35
C ILE A 31 -5.80 -6.59 -1.65
N SER A 32 -5.38 -7.69 -2.30
CA SER A 32 -3.99 -7.82 -2.71
C SER A 32 -3.68 -6.87 -3.87
N ILE A 33 -2.51 -6.24 -3.80
CA ILE A 33 -2.06 -5.27 -4.80
C ILE A 33 -0.76 -5.78 -5.40
N SER A 34 -0.76 -6.03 -6.71
CA SER A 34 0.48 -6.36 -7.41
C SER A 34 1.43 -5.16 -7.34
N LEU A 35 2.72 -5.39 -7.16
CA LEU A 35 3.68 -4.28 -7.09
C LEU A 35 3.66 -3.43 -8.35
N GLU A 36 3.31 -4.01 -9.48
CA GLU A 36 3.18 -3.28 -10.74
C GLU A 36 2.04 -2.25 -10.70
N ASN A 37 1.02 -2.52 -9.88
CA ASN A 37 -0.16 -1.67 -9.76
C ASN A 37 -0.16 -0.82 -8.49
N LEU A 38 0.92 -0.86 -7.72
CA LEU A 38 1.04 -0.13 -6.47
C LEU A 38 1.35 1.34 -6.76
N ASN A 39 0.34 2.20 -6.62
CA ASN A 39 0.45 3.64 -6.91
C ASN A 39 0.08 4.54 -5.74
N TYR A 40 -0.58 4.01 -4.72
CA TYR A 40 -1.07 4.81 -3.60
C TYR A 40 -0.58 4.24 -2.27
N TRP A 41 0.00 5.08 -1.44
CA TRP A 41 0.48 4.68 -0.12
C TRP A 41 0.62 5.88 0.80
N ASN A 42 0.75 5.62 2.09
CA ASN A 42 0.97 6.64 3.11
C ASN A 42 2.37 6.47 3.68
N VAL A 43 3.21 7.49 3.53
CA VAL A 43 4.60 7.45 4.00
C VAL A 43 4.68 7.44 5.53
N ASP A 44 3.84 8.24 6.17
CA ASP A 44 3.85 8.32 7.64
C ASP A 44 3.39 7.03 8.31
N LEU A 45 2.36 6.41 7.78
CA LEU A 45 1.81 5.17 8.32
C LEU A 45 2.45 3.93 7.70
N GLN A 46 3.22 4.10 6.63
CA GLN A 46 3.86 3.00 5.90
C GLN A 46 2.82 1.95 5.48
N GLU A 47 1.77 2.41 4.79
CA GLU A 47 0.64 1.58 4.36
C GLU A 47 0.35 1.76 2.87
N PRO A 48 0.09 0.66 2.15
CA PRO A 48 -0.34 0.75 0.75
C PRO A 48 -1.86 0.82 0.65
N TYR A 49 -2.34 1.40 -0.45
CA TYR A 49 -3.78 1.47 -0.74
C TYR A 49 -4.03 0.95 -2.15
N TYR A 50 -5.11 0.19 -2.30
CA TYR A 50 -5.44 -0.44 -3.57
C TYR A 50 -5.72 0.59 -4.67
N SER A 51 -6.44 1.66 -4.33
CA SER A 51 -6.80 2.69 -5.29
C SER A 51 -6.99 4.02 -4.59
N TYR A 52 -7.29 5.05 -5.37
CA TYR A 52 -7.60 6.38 -4.89
C TYR A 52 -8.75 6.36 -3.87
N VAL A 53 -9.74 5.48 -4.08
CA VAL A 53 -10.90 5.38 -3.18
C VAL A 53 -10.47 5.00 -1.76
N GLU A 54 -9.61 3.99 -1.65
CA GLU A 54 -9.11 3.54 -0.34
C GLU A 54 -8.22 4.59 0.30
N ALA A 55 -7.39 5.26 -0.49
CA ALA A 55 -6.55 6.33 0.01
C ALA A 55 -7.39 7.47 0.57
N SER A 56 -8.47 7.85 -0.13
CA SER A 56 -9.39 8.89 0.33
C SER A 56 -10.10 8.50 1.61
N LYS A 57 -10.54 7.26 1.72
CA LYS A 57 -11.20 6.76 2.94
C LYS A 57 -10.27 6.85 4.14
N LYS A 58 -9.01 6.52 3.96
CA LYS A 58 -8.05 6.59 5.06
C LYS A 58 -7.83 8.03 5.52
N ILE A 59 -7.73 8.95 4.59
CA ILE A 59 -7.58 10.38 4.90
C ILE A 59 -8.80 10.87 5.68
N GLU A 60 -10.01 10.50 5.27
CA GLU A 60 -11.24 10.85 5.97
C GLU A 60 -11.25 10.33 7.40
N GLU A 61 -10.82 9.10 7.62
CA GLU A 61 -10.73 8.52 8.96
C GLU A 61 -9.79 9.32 9.86
N ILE A 62 -8.65 9.72 9.32
CA ILE A 62 -7.66 10.49 10.07
C ILE A 62 -8.21 11.87 10.43
N GLU A 63 -8.94 12.51 9.52
CA GLU A 63 -9.48 13.86 9.72
C GLU A 63 -10.70 13.89 10.63
N LYS A 64 -11.32 12.77 10.90
CA LYS A 64 -12.53 12.70 11.74
C LYS A 64 -12.26 12.76 13.25
N ILE A 65 -11.05 12.86 13.65
CA ILE A 65 -10.69 12.89 15.07
C ILE A 65 -10.98 14.24 15.68
#